data_747e83b6207d23586864b485112757a2
#
_entry.id   747e83b6207d23586864b485112757a2
#
_cell.length_a   1.000
_cell.length_b   1.000
_cell.length_c   1.000
_cell.angle_alpha   90.00
_cell.angle_beta   90.00
_cell.angle_gamma   90.00
#
_symmetry.space_group_name_H-M   'P 1'
#
loop_
_entity.id
_entity.type
_entity.pdbx_description
1 polymer ?
#
loop_
_entity_poly.entity_id
_entity_poly.type
_entity_poly.pdbx_seq_one_letter_code
_entity_poly.pdbx_strand_id
1 'polypeptide(L)'
;MKKDDYQEFLNMKKQLIGNFGFKSEFIPDIAFDHQKYTIDKAIFRGRNANFLDTGLGKTLIQLSIAYNIVLHTNKRVLILTPLAVAFQFIKEAAMIGIDDIEYSKDGKFTKKIILCNYERLHYFNPNDFEGIISDESSILKNFNGKIKDDVTSFSKKIKFRSASTATPSPNDFIELGTTSEFLGHMGYMDMFGKFFKNNQNSVDSNNRNIGEKFYLKPHAEKDFFSWVNQWSIMCKMPSDLGFSNDRYILPKLTINDHIVKNQEMFDIDGQMLLFTPMAKSMTEVRLEQKQTEENRCNKAVELAKDKVSVYWCNTNNESDILKKLDNGAIEIRGSQSIEQKEEILMAFANGQIQRLITKPKITSFGLNWQHCNHSVFFPTWSYEQMYQAVRRFWRFGQKNVVTIDRVISDGQQRVIDSLDQKHKKSIMLYENLVKNVNSSFTDSKKEFNQSIIKPSFL
;
A
#
# COMPACT_ATOMS: atom_id res chain seq x y z
N MET A 1 -37.11 -14.20 -21.08
CA MET A 1 -36.81 -13.80 -19.70
C MET A 1 -38.13 -13.42 -19.06
N LYS A 2 -38.59 -14.13 -18.04
CA LYS A 2 -39.80 -13.78 -17.31
C LYS A 2 -39.58 -12.46 -16.58
N LYS A 3 -40.63 -11.68 -16.38
CA LYS A 3 -40.56 -10.36 -15.72
C LYS A 3 -39.89 -10.42 -14.32
N ASP A 4 -40.04 -11.57 -13.67
CA ASP A 4 -39.46 -11.88 -12.36
C ASP A 4 -37.93 -12.07 -12.44
N ASP A 5 -37.41 -12.76 -13.48
CA ASP A 5 -35.97 -12.95 -13.70
C ASP A 5 -35.26 -11.62 -13.97
N TYR A 6 -35.94 -10.67 -14.63
CA TYR A 6 -35.41 -9.36 -14.89
C TYR A 6 -35.39 -8.48 -13.62
N GLN A 7 -36.42 -8.59 -12.79
CA GLN A 7 -36.52 -7.89 -11.53
C GLN A 7 -35.49 -8.44 -10.52
N GLU A 8 -35.28 -9.74 -10.50
CA GLU A 8 -34.25 -10.40 -9.71
C GLU A 8 -32.84 -10.02 -10.19
N PHE A 9 -32.62 -9.98 -11.50
CA PHE A 9 -31.41 -9.46 -12.10
C PHE A 9 -31.17 -7.96 -11.80
N LEU A 10 -32.21 -7.12 -11.82
CA LEU A 10 -32.13 -5.72 -11.42
C LEU A 10 -31.89 -5.57 -9.92
N ASN A 11 -32.43 -6.45 -9.08
CA ASN A 11 -32.20 -6.46 -7.65
C ASN A 11 -30.78 -6.96 -7.31
N MET A 12 -30.23 -7.93 -8.06
CA MET A 12 -28.82 -8.29 -7.98
C MET A 12 -27.90 -7.16 -8.47
N LYS A 13 -28.34 -6.38 -9.46
CA LYS A 13 -27.64 -5.18 -9.95
C LYS A 13 -27.88 -3.92 -9.11
N LYS A 14 -28.99 -3.83 -8.39
CA LYS A 14 -29.15 -2.89 -7.30
C LYS A 14 -28.21 -3.36 -6.20
N GLN A 15 -26.98 -2.90 -6.27
CA GLN A 15 -26.00 -3.10 -5.23
C GLN A 15 -26.51 -2.34 -4.00
N LEU A 16 -27.29 -3.05 -3.24
CA LEU A 16 -27.72 -2.63 -1.92
C LEU A 16 -26.43 -2.49 -1.13
N ILE A 17 -26.06 -1.26 -0.84
CA ILE A 17 -25.11 -0.96 0.20
C ILE A 17 -25.80 -1.41 1.49
N GLY A 18 -25.73 -2.72 1.73
CA GLY A 18 -26.28 -3.34 2.90
C GLY A 18 -25.26 -3.25 4.01
N ASN A 19 -25.72 -2.98 5.21
CA ASN A 19 -24.94 -3.29 6.39
C ASN A 19 -24.86 -4.81 6.49
N PHE A 20 -23.72 -5.38 6.04
CA PHE A 20 -23.44 -6.82 6.10
C PHE A 20 -22.95 -7.22 7.49
N GLY A 21 -22.59 -6.24 8.31
CA GLY A 21 -21.89 -6.41 9.57
C GLY A 21 -22.77 -6.60 10.78
N PHE A 22 -22.17 -6.41 11.92
CA PHE A 22 -22.75 -6.62 13.24
C PHE A 22 -22.12 -5.63 14.24
N LYS A 23 -22.55 -5.64 15.50
CA LYS A 23 -21.97 -4.81 16.56
C LYS A 23 -20.63 -5.42 17.00
N SER A 24 -19.60 -4.59 17.16
CA SER A 24 -18.30 -5.03 17.66
C SER A 24 -18.41 -5.62 19.07
N GLU A 25 -17.77 -6.76 19.30
CA GLU A 25 -17.72 -7.45 20.60
C GLU A 25 -16.33 -7.30 21.25
N PHE A 26 -15.30 -7.04 20.46
CA PHE A 26 -13.92 -6.91 20.91
C PHE A 26 -13.25 -5.67 20.28
N ILE A 27 -12.75 -4.80 21.15
CA ILE A 27 -11.87 -3.67 20.77
C ILE A 27 -10.72 -3.68 21.78
N PRO A 28 -9.44 -3.81 21.33
CA PRO A 28 -8.30 -3.84 22.24
C PRO A 28 -8.17 -2.55 23.05
N ASP A 29 -7.87 -2.65 24.34
CA ASP A 29 -7.68 -1.48 25.23
C ASP A 29 -6.55 -0.57 24.76
N ILE A 30 -5.48 -1.17 24.18
CA ILE A 30 -4.32 -0.45 23.67
C ILE A 30 -4.62 0.35 22.38
N ALA A 31 -5.79 0.13 21.76
CA ALA A 31 -6.16 0.83 20.54
C ALA A 31 -6.40 2.32 20.80
N PHE A 32 -5.86 3.18 19.95
CA PHE A 32 -6.14 4.61 19.95
C PHE A 32 -7.56 4.91 19.44
N ASP A 33 -8.10 6.08 19.77
CA ASP A 33 -9.49 6.41 19.47
C ASP A 33 -9.87 6.31 17.99
N HIS A 34 -8.99 6.77 17.09
CA HIS A 34 -9.21 6.61 15.63
C HIS A 34 -9.21 5.15 15.21
N GLN A 35 -8.43 4.27 15.89
CA GLN A 35 -8.42 2.83 15.63
C GLN A 35 -9.69 2.17 16.14
N LYS A 36 -10.11 2.49 17.36
CA LYS A 36 -11.39 2.02 17.95
C LYS A 36 -12.56 2.36 17.02
N TYR A 37 -12.62 3.62 16.58
CA TYR A 37 -13.62 4.08 15.62
C TYR A 37 -13.57 3.28 14.30
N THR A 38 -12.37 3.08 13.75
CA THR A 38 -12.21 2.35 12.49
C THR A 38 -12.62 0.89 12.61
N ILE A 39 -12.26 0.23 13.72
CA ILE A 39 -12.63 -1.16 14.02
C ILE A 39 -14.17 -1.27 14.08
N ASP A 40 -14.81 -0.47 14.92
CA ASP A 40 -16.26 -0.51 15.10
C ASP A 40 -17.01 -0.26 13.79
N LYS A 41 -16.63 0.77 13.05
CA LYS A 41 -17.24 1.11 11.76
C LYS A 41 -17.04 0.04 10.69
N ALA A 42 -15.84 -0.57 10.63
CA ALA A 42 -15.55 -1.63 9.66
C ALA A 42 -16.35 -2.90 9.93
N ILE A 43 -16.50 -3.27 11.23
CA ILE A 43 -17.30 -4.42 11.66
C ILE A 43 -18.78 -4.17 11.38
N PHE A 44 -19.28 -2.97 11.71
CA PHE A 44 -20.66 -2.59 11.45
C PHE A 44 -21.01 -2.65 9.96
N ARG A 45 -20.09 -2.24 9.08
CA ARG A 45 -20.28 -2.35 7.62
C ARG A 45 -20.16 -3.80 7.11
N GLY A 46 -19.29 -4.62 7.72
CA GLY A 46 -19.01 -6.00 7.33
C GLY A 46 -18.25 -6.16 6.01
N ARG A 47 -18.30 -5.15 5.13
CA ARG A 47 -17.53 -5.04 3.88
C ARG A 47 -16.97 -3.64 3.78
N ASN A 48 -15.67 -3.49 4.08
CA ASN A 48 -15.08 -2.17 4.28
C ASN A 48 -13.62 -2.11 3.80
N ALA A 49 -13.22 -0.96 3.25
CA ALA A 49 -11.83 -0.65 3.02
C ALA A 49 -11.29 0.32 4.08
N ASN A 50 -10.11 0.03 4.63
CA ASN A 50 -9.39 0.87 5.58
C ASN A 50 -8.17 1.49 4.87
N PHE A 51 -8.36 2.66 4.30
CA PHE A 51 -7.34 3.43 3.61
C PHE A 51 -6.64 4.37 4.58
N LEU A 52 -5.82 3.78 5.43
CA LEU A 52 -5.10 4.46 6.49
C LEU A 52 -3.63 4.58 6.11
N ASP A 53 -3.03 5.75 6.37
CA ASP A 53 -1.60 5.92 6.09
C ASP A 53 -0.75 4.96 6.94
N THR A 54 0.53 4.83 6.58
CA THR A 54 1.48 3.98 7.31
C THR A 54 1.66 4.48 8.74
N GLY A 55 1.68 3.52 9.70
CA GLY A 55 1.84 3.84 11.12
C GLY A 55 0.54 4.08 11.88
N LEU A 56 -0.61 4.10 11.21
CA LEU A 56 -1.92 4.28 11.87
C LEU A 56 -2.51 2.98 12.44
N GLY A 57 -1.75 1.88 12.47
CA GLY A 57 -2.14 0.63 13.14
C GLY A 57 -3.04 -0.28 12.31
N LYS A 58 -2.87 -0.32 10.99
CA LYS A 58 -3.65 -1.22 10.11
C LYS A 58 -3.65 -2.67 10.57
N THR A 59 -2.51 -3.22 11.01
CA THR A 59 -2.39 -4.60 11.47
C THR A 59 -3.31 -4.86 12.67
N LEU A 60 -3.26 -3.99 13.69
CA LEU A 60 -4.12 -4.10 14.86
C LEU A 60 -5.61 -4.04 14.48
N ILE A 61 -5.98 -3.13 13.57
CA ILE A 61 -7.36 -2.99 13.09
C ILE A 61 -7.80 -4.26 12.36
N GLN A 62 -6.97 -4.82 11.49
CA GLN A 62 -7.27 -6.03 10.73
C GLN A 62 -7.41 -7.25 11.64
N LEU A 63 -6.53 -7.41 12.63
CA LEU A 63 -6.61 -8.46 13.66
C LEU A 63 -7.90 -8.34 14.46
N SER A 64 -8.26 -7.13 14.87
CA SER A 64 -9.49 -6.88 15.61
C SER A 64 -10.74 -7.20 14.79
N ILE A 65 -10.76 -6.85 13.49
CA ILE A 65 -11.84 -7.21 12.57
C ILE A 65 -11.94 -8.73 12.44
N ALA A 66 -10.80 -9.42 12.20
CA ALA A 66 -10.77 -10.87 12.06
C ALA A 66 -11.30 -11.56 13.32
N TYR A 67 -10.85 -11.12 14.49
CA TYR A 67 -11.24 -11.71 15.76
C TYR A 67 -12.73 -11.48 16.07
N ASN A 68 -13.27 -10.31 15.78
CA ASN A 68 -14.72 -10.05 15.92
C ASN A 68 -15.55 -10.96 15.01
N ILE A 69 -15.11 -11.21 13.77
CA ILE A 69 -15.79 -12.15 12.87
C ILE A 69 -15.76 -13.56 13.46
N VAL A 70 -14.63 -13.99 14.03
CA VAL A 70 -14.50 -15.28 14.71
C VAL A 70 -15.43 -15.38 15.91
N LEU A 71 -15.46 -14.37 16.78
CA LEU A 71 -16.34 -14.33 17.95
C LEU A 71 -17.82 -14.43 17.55
N HIS A 72 -18.24 -13.60 16.59
CA HIS A 72 -19.62 -13.52 16.15
C HIS A 72 -20.13 -14.78 15.42
N THR A 73 -19.27 -15.41 14.62
CA THR A 73 -19.69 -16.51 13.72
C THR A 73 -19.22 -17.87 14.16
N ASN A 74 -18.23 -17.95 15.03
CA ASN A 74 -17.46 -19.15 15.38
C ASN A 74 -16.79 -19.83 14.18
N LYS A 75 -16.63 -19.10 13.04
CA LYS A 75 -16.04 -19.59 11.79
C LYS A 75 -14.67 -18.94 11.53
N ARG A 76 -13.98 -19.42 10.50
CA ARG A 76 -12.61 -18.99 10.19
C ARG A 76 -12.56 -17.73 9.36
N VAL A 77 -11.45 -17.02 9.49
CA VAL A 77 -11.11 -15.79 8.72
C VAL A 77 -9.74 -15.98 8.06
N LEU A 78 -9.64 -15.66 6.78
CA LEU A 78 -8.41 -15.65 6.02
C LEU A 78 -7.87 -14.22 5.90
N ILE A 79 -6.61 -14.00 6.28
CA ILE A 79 -5.90 -12.74 6.07
C ILE A 79 -4.85 -12.98 4.99
N LEU A 80 -5.02 -12.33 3.84
CA LEU A 80 -4.03 -12.31 2.78
C LEU A 80 -3.03 -11.19 3.06
N THR A 81 -1.75 -11.53 3.15
CA THR A 81 -0.69 -10.57 3.48
C THR A 81 0.55 -10.81 2.62
N PRO A 82 1.35 -9.77 2.33
CA PRO A 82 2.68 -9.96 1.77
C PRO A 82 3.56 -10.84 2.68
N LEU A 83 4.47 -11.61 2.07
CA LEU A 83 5.21 -12.67 2.71
C LEU A 83 5.90 -12.28 4.03
N ALA A 84 6.59 -11.17 4.03
CA ALA A 84 7.40 -10.73 5.19
C ALA A 84 6.57 -10.20 6.38
N VAL A 85 5.24 -10.11 6.25
CA VAL A 85 4.37 -9.44 7.24
C VAL A 85 3.68 -10.43 8.17
N ALA A 86 3.55 -11.69 7.79
CA ALA A 86 2.80 -12.70 8.55
C ALA A 86 3.27 -12.81 9.99
N PHE A 87 4.58 -12.81 10.24
CA PHE A 87 5.14 -12.89 11.61
C PHE A 87 4.83 -11.65 12.46
N GLN A 88 4.76 -10.47 11.83
CA GLN A 88 4.35 -9.27 12.54
C GLN A 88 2.88 -9.38 13.00
N PHE A 89 1.99 -9.94 12.16
CA PHE A 89 0.61 -10.21 12.55
C PHE A 89 0.53 -11.11 13.78
N ILE A 90 1.30 -12.21 13.80
CA ILE A 90 1.32 -13.14 14.94
C ILE A 90 1.82 -12.45 16.22
N LYS A 91 2.89 -11.65 16.10
CA LYS A 91 3.43 -10.88 17.23
C LYS A 91 2.45 -9.85 17.76
N GLU A 92 1.80 -9.07 16.88
CA GLU A 92 0.81 -8.07 17.25
C GLU A 92 -0.47 -8.73 17.81
N ALA A 93 -0.88 -9.90 17.29
CA ALA A 93 -2.00 -10.67 17.81
C ALA A 93 -1.78 -11.09 19.27
N ALA A 94 -0.60 -11.61 19.58
CA ALA A 94 -0.23 -11.99 20.96
C ALA A 94 -0.26 -10.77 21.91
N MET A 95 0.12 -9.58 21.45
CA MET A 95 0.08 -8.33 22.26
C MET A 95 -1.34 -7.91 22.65
N ILE A 96 -2.35 -8.32 21.88
CA ILE A 96 -3.77 -8.02 22.14
C ILE A 96 -4.57 -9.24 22.57
N GLY A 97 -3.89 -10.32 22.99
CA GLY A 97 -4.51 -11.54 23.55
C GLY A 97 -5.21 -12.42 22.51
N ILE A 98 -4.79 -12.40 21.25
CA ILE A 98 -5.33 -13.26 20.20
C ILE A 98 -4.32 -14.39 19.93
N ASP A 99 -4.61 -15.60 20.46
CA ASP A 99 -3.76 -16.78 20.30
C ASP A 99 -4.26 -17.77 19.23
N ASP A 100 -5.50 -17.56 18.73
CA ASP A 100 -6.14 -18.43 17.74
C ASP A 100 -5.80 -17.97 16.30
N ILE A 101 -4.49 -17.80 16.05
CA ILE A 101 -3.93 -17.33 14.79
C ILE A 101 -2.73 -18.19 14.36
N GLU A 102 -2.61 -18.48 13.06
CA GLU A 102 -1.48 -19.19 12.49
C GLU A 102 -1.20 -18.78 11.04
N TYR A 103 0.03 -19.03 10.59
CA TYR A 103 0.42 -18.90 9.19
C TYR A 103 0.39 -20.27 8.51
N SER A 104 -0.35 -20.38 7.42
CA SER A 104 -0.45 -21.62 6.63
C SER A 104 0.19 -21.46 5.25
N LYS A 105 1.07 -22.41 4.91
CA LYS A 105 1.81 -22.46 3.64
C LYS A 105 1.14 -23.34 2.58
N ASP A 106 0.37 -24.31 3.00
CA ASP A 106 -0.12 -25.42 2.16
C ASP A 106 -1.64 -25.68 2.28
N GLY A 107 -2.36 -24.75 2.89
CA GLY A 107 -3.81 -24.87 3.09
C GLY A 107 -4.22 -25.75 4.26
N LYS A 108 -3.27 -26.24 5.09
CA LYS A 108 -3.56 -26.93 6.34
C LYS A 108 -3.55 -25.95 7.49
N PHE A 109 -4.55 -26.03 8.34
CA PHE A 109 -4.70 -25.12 9.46
C PHE A 109 -5.57 -25.75 10.57
N THR A 110 -5.31 -25.31 11.81
CA THR A 110 -6.01 -25.73 13.02
C THR A 110 -6.73 -24.58 13.71
N LYS A 111 -6.20 -23.36 13.53
CA LYS A 111 -6.67 -22.13 14.14
C LYS A 111 -7.85 -21.52 13.37
N LYS A 112 -8.43 -20.44 13.89
CA LYS A 112 -9.54 -19.74 13.25
C LYS A 112 -9.13 -18.51 12.45
N ILE A 113 -8.03 -17.84 12.80
CA ILE A 113 -7.46 -16.76 12.01
C ILE A 113 -6.25 -17.31 11.25
N ILE A 114 -6.35 -17.36 9.94
CA ILE A 114 -5.35 -17.95 9.07
C ILE A 114 -4.66 -16.85 8.26
N LEU A 115 -3.34 -16.76 8.38
CA LEU A 115 -2.52 -15.89 7.53
C LEU A 115 -2.02 -16.67 6.33
N CYS A 116 -2.06 -16.05 5.16
CA CYS A 116 -1.61 -16.66 3.92
C CYS A 116 -1.04 -15.58 2.98
N ASN A 117 -0.09 -15.95 2.14
CA ASN A 117 0.38 -15.09 1.06
C ASN A 117 -0.54 -15.15 -0.15
N TYR A 118 -0.60 -14.07 -0.91
CA TYR A 118 -1.43 -13.96 -2.12
C TYR A 118 -1.17 -15.09 -3.13
N GLU A 119 0.10 -15.44 -3.34
CA GLU A 119 0.53 -16.48 -4.28
C GLU A 119 0.10 -17.90 -3.88
N ARG A 120 -0.25 -18.08 -2.59
CA ARG A 120 -0.64 -19.37 -2.01
C ARG A 120 -2.15 -19.53 -1.85
N LEU A 121 -2.94 -18.55 -2.27
CA LEU A 121 -4.40 -18.57 -2.14
C LEU A 121 -5.04 -19.83 -2.77
N HIS A 122 -4.44 -20.36 -3.82
CA HIS A 122 -4.92 -21.56 -4.52
C HIS A 122 -4.91 -22.84 -3.69
N TYR A 123 -4.24 -22.88 -2.53
CA TYR A 123 -4.28 -24.02 -1.60
C TYR A 123 -5.53 -24.03 -0.71
N PHE A 124 -6.31 -22.96 -0.68
CA PHE A 124 -7.43 -22.78 0.23
C PHE A 124 -8.77 -22.92 -0.47
N ASN A 125 -9.79 -23.40 0.28
CA ASN A 125 -11.16 -23.44 -0.21
C ASN A 125 -11.96 -22.25 0.37
N PRO A 126 -12.60 -21.40 -0.43
CA PRO A 126 -13.37 -20.26 0.09
C PRO A 126 -14.52 -20.66 1.01
N ASN A 127 -15.06 -21.87 0.90
CA ASN A 127 -16.14 -22.35 1.77
C ASN A 127 -15.71 -22.59 3.22
N ASP A 128 -14.40 -22.64 3.50
CA ASP A 128 -13.87 -22.82 4.85
C ASP A 128 -13.87 -21.51 5.65
N PHE A 129 -14.15 -20.37 5.01
CA PHE A 129 -14.01 -19.05 5.59
C PHE A 129 -15.30 -18.22 5.54
N GLU A 130 -15.59 -17.50 6.61
CA GLU A 130 -16.67 -16.52 6.68
C GLU A 130 -16.19 -15.10 6.44
N GLY A 131 -14.88 -14.85 6.67
CA GLY A 131 -14.23 -13.56 6.46
C GLY A 131 -12.96 -13.66 5.63
N ILE A 132 -12.69 -12.64 4.81
CA ILE A 132 -11.42 -12.45 4.10
C ILE A 132 -10.94 -11.02 4.26
N ILE A 133 -9.67 -10.86 4.59
CA ILE A 133 -9.01 -9.56 4.77
C ILE A 133 -7.82 -9.51 3.82
N SER A 134 -7.74 -8.45 3.01
CA SER A 134 -6.63 -8.17 2.11
C SER A 134 -5.73 -7.09 2.71
N ASP A 135 -4.58 -7.48 3.28
CA ASP A 135 -3.54 -6.55 3.71
C ASP A 135 -2.74 -6.09 2.49
N GLU A 136 -2.43 -4.79 2.42
CA GLU A 136 -1.83 -4.13 1.27
C GLU A 136 -2.63 -4.37 -0.03
N SER A 137 -3.92 -4.06 0.02
CA SER A 137 -4.86 -4.27 -1.09
C SER A 137 -4.50 -3.53 -2.39
N SER A 138 -3.51 -2.64 -2.37
CA SER A 138 -2.93 -2.02 -3.58
C SER A 138 -2.36 -3.05 -4.56
N ILE A 139 -2.08 -4.27 -4.12
CA ILE A 139 -1.69 -5.39 -5.00
C ILE A 139 -2.80 -5.75 -6.01
N LEU A 140 -4.06 -5.44 -5.69
CA LEU A 140 -5.22 -5.71 -6.53
C LEU A 140 -5.45 -4.66 -7.63
N LYS A 141 -4.69 -3.56 -7.66
CA LYS A 141 -4.90 -2.42 -8.57
C LYS A 141 -4.80 -2.74 -10.06
N ASN A 142 -4.09 -3.79 -10.43
CA ASN A 142 -3.96 -4.21 -11.82
C ASN A 142 -5.22 -4.97 -12.26
N PHE A 143 -6.03 -4.34 -13.12
CA PHE A 143 -7.29 -4.89 -13.61
C PHE A 143 -7.17 -6.24 -14.32
N ASN A 144 -6.07 -6.45 -15.04
CA ASN A 144 -5.79 -7.68 -15.77
C ASN A 144 -4.82 -8.59 -14.99
N GLY A 145 -4.65 -8.34 -13.70
CA GLY A 145 -3.72 -9.08 -12.86
C GLY A 145 -4.32 -10.41 -12.39
N LYS A 146 -3.60 -11.50 -12.57
CA LYS A 146 -3.99 -12.84 -12.09
C LYS A 146 -4.35 -12.83 -10.60
N ILE A 147 -3.54 -12.18 -9.76
CA ILE A 147 -3.79 -12.09 -8.31
C ILE A 147 -5.13 -11.42 -8.04
N LYS A 148 -5.45 -10.33 -8.74
CA LYS A 148 -6.74 -9.64 -8.60
C LYS A 148 -7.91 -10.57 -8.94
N ASP A 149 -7.81 -11.30 -10.03
CA ASP A 149 -8.87 -12.20 -10.49
C ASP A 149 -9.06 -13.38 -9.53
N ASP A 150 -7.97 -13.99 -9.06
CA ASP A 150 -7.99 -15.09 -8.11
C ASP A 150 -8.63 -14.65 -6.78
N VAL A 151 -8.18 -13.52 -6.20
CA VAL A 151 -8.67 -12.97 -4.93
C VAL A 151 -10.14 -12.55 -5.04
N THR A 152 -10.53 -11.87 -6.13
CA THR A 152 -11.91 -11.44 -6.34
C THR A 152 -12.84 -12.63 -6.50
N SER A 153 -12.43 -13.64 -7.27
CA SER A 153 -13.22 -14.87 -7.46
C SER A 153 -13.39 -15.64 -6.15
N PHE A 154 -12.33 -15.77 -5.37
CA PHE A 154 -12.35 -16.40 -4.05
C PHE A 154 -13.30 -15.66 -3.10
N SER A 155 -13.22 -14.33 -3.05
CA SER A 155 -14.02 -13.51 -2.14
C SER A 155 -15.53 -13.56 -2.40
N LYS A 156 -15.97 -13.89 -3.62
CA LYS A 156 -17.41 -13.92 -3.97
C LYS A 156 -18.25 -14.82 -3.07
N LYS A 157 -17.65 -15.89 -2.54
CA LYS A 157 -18.31 -16.86 -1.64
C LYS A 157 -18.24 -16.48 -0.16
N ILE A 158 -17.52 -15.41 0.19
CA ILE A 158 -17.26 -15.01 1.57
C ILE A 158 -18.10 -13.79 1.95
N LYS A 159 -18.73 -13.86 3.11
CA LYS A 159 -19.67 -12.84 3.59
C LYS A 159 -18.95 -11.55 3.99
N PHE A 160 -17.98 -11.64 4.91
CA PHE A 160 -17.26 -10.49 5.46
C PHE A 160 -15.97 -10.24 4.67
N ARG A 161 -15.77 -9.01 4.24
CA ARG A 161 -14.60 -8.66 3.41
C ARG A 161 -14.00 -7.35 3.87
N SER A 162 -12.69 -7.33 4.06
CA SER A 162 -11.97 -6.11 4.42
C SER A 162 -10.74 -5.92 3.55
N ALA A 163 -10.47 -4.70 3.13
CA ALA A 163 -9.28 -4.31 2.39
C ALA A 163 -8.51 -3.25 3.19
N SER A 164 -7.19 -3.29 3.21
CA SER A 164 -6.37 -2.29 3.88
C SER A 164 -5.17 -1.91 3.03
N THR A 165 -4.91 -0.62 2.86
CA THR A 165 -3.70 -0.08 2.22
C THR A 165 -3.47 1.38 2.61
N ALA A 166 -2.22 1.83 2.52
CA ALA A 166 -1.87 3.24 2.62
C ALA A 166 -1.95 3.97 1.26
N THR A 167 -2.01 3.22 0.16
CA THR A 167 -2.00 3.76 -1.21
C THR A 167 -3.18 3.21 -2.01
N PRO A 168 -4.41 3.68 -1.74
CA PRO A 168 -5.62 3.12 -2.35
C PRO A 168 -5.71 3.36 -3.85
N SER A 169 -5.17 4.47 -4.34
CA SER A 169 -5.17 4.86 -5.75
C SER A 169 -3.89 5.64 -6.10
N PRO A 170 -2.73 4.94 -6.16
CA PRO A 170 -1.45 5.61 -6.31
C PRO A 170 -1.29 6.34 -7.66
N ASN A 171 -2.00 5.95 -8.68
CA ASN A 171 -1.90 6.55 -10.01
C ASN A 171 -3.18 7.26 -10.46
N ASP A 172 -4.36 6.67 -10.19
CA ASP A 172 -5.66 7.20 -10.64
C ASP A 172 -6.80 6.64 -9.78
N PHE A 173 -7.89 7.42 -9.62
CA PHE A 173 -9.11 7.01 -8.89
C PHE A 173 -9.78 5.75 -9.44
N ILE A 174 -9.54 5.43 -10.70
CA ILE A 174 -10.07 4.22 -11.35
C ILE A 174 -9.60 2.93 -10.65
N GLU A 175 -8.45 2.97 -9.98
CA GLU A 175 -7.89 1.83 -9.24
C GLU A 175 -8.78 1.42 -8.04
N LEU A 176 -9.65 2.32 -7.53
CA LEU A 176 -10.61 2.02 -6.48
C LEU A 176 -11.67 0.99 -6.91
N GLY A 177 -11.89 0.85 -8.22
CA GLY A 177 -12.85 -0.09 -8.76
C GLY A 177 -12.52 -1.54 -8.49
N THR A 178 -11.24 -1.92 -8.50
CA THR A 178 -10.82 -3.29 -8.20
C THR A 178 -11.02 -3.63 -6.72
N THR A 179 -10.78 -2.67 -5.82
CA THR A 179 -11.07 -2.84 -4.39
C THR A 179 -12.57 -2.93 -4.14
N SER A 180 -13.37 -2.09 -4.80
CA SER A 180 -14.84 -2.16 -4.73
C SER A 180 -15.38 -3.52 -5.22
N GLU A 181 -14.83 -4.05 -6.31
CA GLU A 181 -15.19 -5.36 -6.84
C GLU A 181 -14.83 -6.49 -5.86
N PHE A 182 -13.64 -6.46 -5.24
CA PHE A 182 -13.24 -7.39 -4.19
C PHE A 182 -14.21 -7.36 -3.00
N LEU A 183 -14.58 -6.17 -2.54
CA LEU A 183 -15.54 -5.99 -1.44
C LEU A 183 -16.97 -6.37 -1.85
N GLY A 184 -17.29 -6.40 -3.14
CA GLY A 184 -18.59 -6.74 -3.67
C GLY A 184 -19.61 -5.60 -3.60
N HIS A 185 -19.14 -4.34 -3.66
CA HIS A 185 -20.00 -3.15 -3.73
C HIS A 185 -20.36 -2.80 -5.17
N MET A 186 -19.39 -2.65 -6.05
CA MET A 186 -19.61 -2.35 -7.47
C MET A 186 -18.51 -3.00 -8.32
N GLY A 187 -18.90 -3.64 -9.41
CA GLY A 187 -17.94 -4.17 -10.37
C GLY A 187 -17.12 -3.05 -11.00
N TYR A 188 -15.86 -3.36 -11.31
CA TYR A 188 -14.96 -2.39 -11.91
C TYR A 188 -15.52 -1.71 -13.16
N MET A 189 -16.07 -2.51 -14.10
CA MET A 189 -16.63 -1.97 -15.35
C MET A 189 -17.89 -1.12 -15.13
N ASP A 190 -18.72 -1.47 -14.14
CA ASP A 190 -19.91 -0.69 -13.78
C ASP A 190 -19.50 0.66 -13.18
N MET A 191 -18.51 0.69 -12.29
CA MET A 191 -17.93 1.93 -11.74
C MET A 191 -17.37 2.80 -12.85
N PHE A 192 -16.60 2.19 -13.76
CA PHE A 192 -16.02 2.89 -14.88
C PHE A 192 -17.09 3.54 -15.77
N GLY A 193 -18.07 2.78 -16.21
CA GLY A 193 -19.17 3.28 -17.03
C GLY A 193 -19.98 4.38 -16.35
N LYS A 194 -20.19 4.27 -15.04
CA LYS A 194 -20.97 5.23 -14.25
C LYS A 194 -20.24 6.56 -14.05
N PHE A 195 -18.97 6.52 -13.63
CA PHE A 195 -18.29 7.71 -13.13
C PHE A 195 -17.20 8.26 -14.06
N PHE A 196 -16.66 7.45 -14.97
CA PHE A 196 -15.51 7.85 -15.79
C PHE A 196 -15.85 7.99 -17.28
N LYS A 197 -15.04 8.75 -17.99
CA LYS A 197 -15.01 8.82 -19.46
C LYS A 197 -13.66 8.38 -19.99
N ASN A 198 -13.68 7.73 -21.16
CA ASN A 198 -12.48 7.40 -21.92
C ASN A 198 -12.15 8.54 -22.89
N ASN A 199 -10.92 9.03 -22.86
CA ASN A 199 -10.46 10.14 -23.68
C ASN A 199 -9.70 9.67 -24.95
N GLN A 200 -9.88 8.41 -25.36
CA GLN A 200 -9.15 7.84 -26.51
C GLN A 200 -9.40 8.54 -27.85
N ASN A 201 -10.45 9.36 -27.97
CA ASN A 201 -10.85 10.03 -29.21
C ASN A 201 -10.44 11.51 -29.33
N SER A 202 -9.77 12.09 -28.33
CA SER A 202 -9.16 13.41 -28.50
C SER A 202 -7.74 13.27 -29.04
N VAL A 203 -7.64 12.90 -30.32
CA VAL A 203 -6.39 12.95 -31.06
C VAL A 203 -6.15 14.41 -31.44
N ASP A 204 -5.49 15.13 -30.59
CA ASP A 204 -4.77 16.32 -31.01
C ASP A 204 -3.47 15.81 -31.67
N SER A 205 -3.45 15.89 -33.01
CA SER A 205 -2.41 15.33 -33.88
C SER A 205 -1.00 15.90 -33.63
N ASN A 206 -0.81 16.80 -32.69
CA ASN A 206 0.46 17.48 -32.43
C ASN A 206 0.96 17.45 -30.99
N ASN A 207 0.26 16.85 -30.03
CA ASN A 207 0.72 16.82 -28.65
C ASN A 207 0.91 15.39 -28.16
N ARG A 208 2.16 14.91 -28.17
CA ARG A 208 2.61 13.60 -27.63
C ARG A 208 2.59 13.52 -26.09
N ASN A 209 1.84 14.37 -25.43
CA ASN A 209 1.47 14.18 -24.05
C ASN A 209 0.32 13.17 -24.04
N ILE A 210 0.61 11.96 -23.62
CA ILE A 210 -0.38 10.95 -23.25
C ILE A 210 -1.16 11.54 -22.06
N GLY A 211 -2.18 12.33 -22.38
CA GLY A 211 -3.15 12.82 -21.40
C GLY A 211 -3.81 11.65 -20.67
N GLU A 212 -4.35 11.87 -19.52
CA GLU A 212 -5.02 10.83 -18.74
C GLU A 212 -5.99 10.07 -19.65
N LYS A 213 -5.75 8.77 -19.78
CA LYS A 213 -6.55 7.89 -20.64
C LYS A 213 -8.02 7.85 -20.20
N PHE A 214 -8.25 8.10 -18.93
CA PHE A 214 -9.55 8.10 -18.27
C PHE A 214 -9.63 9.29 -17.31
N TYR A 215 -10.77 9.96 -17.25
CA TYR A 215 -11.01 11.03 -16.31
C TYR A 215 -12.41 10.94 -15.68
N LEU A 216 -12.50 11.37 -14.43
CA LEU A 216 -13.74 11.42 -13.68
C LEU A 216 -14.68 12.45 -14.32
N LYS A 217 -15.94 12.08 -14.58
CA LYS A 217 -16.94 12.99 -15.14
C LYS A 217 -17.23 14.11 -14.13
N PRO A 218 -17.12 15.41 -14.50
CA PRO A 218 -17.29 16.51 -13.55
C PRO A 218 -18.64 16.47 -12.80
N HIS A 219 -19.72 16.12 -13.49
CA HIS A 219 -21.04 16.02 -12.89
C HIS A 219 -21.23 14.81 -11.98
N ALA A 220 -20.35 13.80 -12.05
CA ALA A 220 -20.41 12.58 -11.25
C ALA A 220 -19.43 12.60 -10.06
N GLU A 221 -18.63 13.66 -9.90
CA GLU A 221 -17.56 13.75 -8.90
C GLU A 221 -18.11 13.61 -7.47
N LYS A 222 -19.15 14.37 -7.14
CA LYS A 222 -19.81 14.30 -5.82
C LYS A 222 -20.38 12.92 -5.53
N ASP A 223 -21.05 12.32 -6.51
CA ASP A 223 -21.66 11.00 -6.37
C ASP A 223 -20.59 9.92 -6.23
N PHE A 224 -19.46 10.05 -6.94
CA PHE A 224 -18.33 9.16 -6.83
C PHE A 224 -17.74 9.17 -5.42
N PHE A 225 -17.41 10.33 -4.86
CA PHE A 225 -16.85 10.41 -3.51
C PHE A 225 -17.85 10.00 -2.43
N SER A 226 -19.13 10.32 -2.59
CA SER A 226 -20.20 9.85 -1.71
C SER A 226 -20.30 8.32 -1.72
N TRP A 227 -20.20 7.70 -2.90
CA TRP A 227 -20.18 6.26 -3.05
C TRP A 227 -18.92 5.63 -2.40
N VAL A 228 -17.74 6.20 -2.58
CA VAL A 228 -16.50 5.71 -1.95
C VAL A 228 -16.61 5.77 -0.42
N ASN A 229 -17.18 6.84 0.14
CA ASN A 229 -17.39 6.99 1.59
C ASN A 229 -18.27 5.89 2.20
N GLN A 230 -19.21 5.35 1.45
CA GLN A 230 -20.12 4.34 1.98
C GLN A 230 -19.42 3.03 2.37
N TRP A 231 -18.30 2.70 1.71
CA TRP A 231 -17.59 1.45 1.93
C TRP A 231 -16.12 1.63 2.33
N SER A 232 -15.61 2.85 2.46
CA SER A 232 -14.23 3.09 2.86
C SER A 232 -14.13 4.04 4.06
N ILE A 233 -13.04 3.90 4.81
CA ILE A 233 -12.58 4.86 5.82
C ILE A 233 -11.22 5.34 5.36
N MET A 234 -11.06 6.66 5.25
CA MET A 234 -9.83 7.28 4.78
C MET A 234 -9.22 8.17 5.86
N CYS A 235 -7.92 7.98 6.12
CA CYS A 235 -7.24 8.70 7.18
C CYS A 235 -5.74 8.79 6.88
N LYS A 236 -5.24 9.99 6.68
CA LYS A 236 -3.81 10.30 6.58
C LYS A 236 -3.23 10.63 7.95
N MET A 237 -4.01 11.34 8.75
CA MET A 237 -3.74 11.70 10.14
C MET A 237 -5.00 11.48 10.97
N PRO A 238 -4.91 11.14 12.27
CA PRO A 238 -6.09 10.99 13.14
C PRO A 238 -7.09 12.16 13.09
N SER A 239 -6.58 13.38 12.84
CA SER A 239 -7.44 14.58 12.70
C SER A 239 -8.40 14.52 11.51
N ASP A 240 -8.11 13.73 10.48
CA ASP A 240 -9.02 13.53 9.35
C ASP A 240 -10.32 12.84 9.77
N LEU A 241 -10.26 12.10 10.88
CA LEU A 241 -11.40 11.48 11.57
C LEU A 241 -11.82 12.23 12.82
N GLY A 242 -11.28 13.44 13.06
CA GLY A 242 -11.60 14.32 14.17
C GLY A 242 -10.98 13.90 15.51
N PHE A 243 -9.87 13.16 15.50
CA PHE A 243 -9.11 12.77 16.69
C PHE A 243 -7.80 13.56 16.79
N SER A 244 -7.12 13.53 17.96
CA SER A 244 -5.84 14.23 18.16
C SER A 244 -4.72 13.59 17.37
N ASN A 245 -3.80 14.44 16.85
CA ASN A 245 -2.57 14.04 16.17
C ASN A 245 -1.33 13.93 17.08
N ASP A 246 -1.45 14.19 18.39
CA ASP A 246 -0.32 14.42 19.29
C ASP A 246 0.76 13.34 19.26
N ARG A 247 0.39 12.10 18.97
CA ARG A 247 1.32 10.96 18.89
C ARG A 247 1.79 10.63 17.47
N TYR A 248 1.28 11.34 16.46
CA TYR A 248 1.50 11.03 15.03
C TYR A 248 2.34 12.08 14.31
N ILE A 249 2.91 13.05 15.04
CA ILE A 249 3.81 14.04 14.48
C ILE A 249 5.12 13.33 14.18
N LEU A 250 5.42 13.18 12.89
CA LEU A 250 6.65 12.56 12.42
C LEU A 250 7.81 13.57 12.43
N PRO A 251 9.04 13.11 12.67
CA PRO A 251 10.21 13.97 12.53
C PRO A 251 10.37 14.44 11.07
N LYS A 252 11.23 15.43 10.86
CA LYS A 252 11.50 15.96 9.52
C LYS A 252 12.01 14.86 8.59
N LEU A 253 11.48 14.82 7.37
CA LEU A 253 12.01 14.05 6.26
C LEU A 253 12.83 14.97 5.36
N THR A 254 14.09 14.60 5.10
CA THR A 254 14.99 15.31 4.19
C THR A 254 15.29 14.39 3.01
N ILE A 255 15.09 14.90 1.80
CA ILE A 255 15.43 14.19 0.56
C ILE A 255 16.48 15.03 -0.15
N ASN A 256 17.65 14.44 -0.40
CA ASN A 256 18.76 15.08 -1.08
C ASN A 256 19.03 14.39 -2.42
N ASP A 257 19.31 15.16 -3.46
CA ASP A 257 19.70 14.64 -4.77
C ASP A 257 21.21 14.79 -4.95
N HIS A 258 21.86 13.69 -5.28
CA HIS A 258 23.29 13.62 -5.55
C HIS A 258 23.50 13.22 -7.02
N ILE A 259 23.96 14.19 -7.81
CA ILE A 259 24.22 13.99 -9.25
C ILE A 259 25.66 13.51 -9.41
N VAL A 260 25.82 12.34 -9.98
CA VAL A 260 27.12 11.75 -10.32
C VAL A 260 27.40 11.99 -11.79
N LYS A 261 28.50 12.69 -12.09
CA LYS A 261 28.95 12.93 -13.45
C LYS A 261 29.74 11.75 -13.98
N ASN A 262 29.53 11.41 -15.22
CA ASN A 262 30.37 10.46 -15.92
C ASN A 262 31.40 11.24 -16.76
N GLN A 263 32.65 10.79 -16.74
CA GLN A 263 33.71 11.44 -17.51
C GLN A 263 33.64 11.05 -19.00
N GLU A 264 33.14 9.86 -19.31
CA GLU A 264 32.99 9.35 -20.67
C GLU A 264 31.63 8.68 -20.83
N MET A 265 30.83 9.17 -21.76
CA MET A 265 29.53 8.57 -22.11
C MET A 265 29.52 8.15 -23.57
N PHE A 266 28.89 7.01 -23.85
CA PHE A 266 28.74 6.47 -25.19
C PHE A 266 27.24 6.35 -25.51
N ASP A 267 26.87 6.63 -26.76
CA ASP A 267 25.52 6.42 -27.26
C ASP A 267 25.22 4.93 -27.50
N ILE A 268 24.03 4.64 -28.03
CA ILE A 268 23.58 3.27 -28.36
C ILE A 268 24.47 2.63 -29.43
N ASP A 269 25.06 3.44 -30.30
CA ASP A 269 25.94 3.02 -31.40
C ASP A 269 27.43 2.96 -31.00
N GLY A 270 27.74 3.27 -29.73
CA GLY A 270 29.10 3.23 -29.18
C GLY A 270 29.96 4.45 -29.51
N GLN A 271 29.34 5.57 -29.95
CA GLN A 271 30.06 6.83 -30.18
C GLN A 271 30.17 7.63 -28.89
N MET A 272 31.36 8.16 -28.63
CA MET A 272 31.62 8.99 -27.45
C MET A 272 30.85 10.29 -27.54
N LEU A 273 30.08 10.60 -26.51
CA LEU A 273 29.28 11.81 -26.41
C LEU A 273 30.09 12.90 -25.68
N LEU A 274 30.22 14.06 -26.35
CA LEU A 274 30.87 15.25 -25.75
C LEU A 274 30.03 15.93 -24.66
N PHE A 275 28.71 15.70 -24.67
CA PHE A 275 27.76 16.19 -23.67
C PHE A 275 26.78 15.08 -23.35
N THR A 276 26.38 14.98 -22.08
CA THR A 276 25.32 14.06 -21.66
C THR A 276 23.96 14.58 -22.12
N PRO A 277 23.37 14.05 -23.20
CA PRO A 277 22.03 14.45 -23.58
C PRO A 277 21.05 13.89 -22.55
N MET A 278 20.03 14.67 -22.24
CA MET A 278 18.94 14.20 -21.37
C MET A 278 18.27 12.98 -22.03
N ALA A 279 18.30 11.82 -21.38
CA ALA A 279 17.76 10.58 -21.92
C ALA A 279 16.28 10.75 -22.32
N LYS A 280 15.96 10.47 -23.59
CA LYS A 280 14.63 10.63 -24.19
C LYS A 280 13.79 9.36 -24.16
N SER A 281 14.43 8.20 -24.02
CA SER A 281 13.81 6.88 -24.05
C SER A 281 14.19 6.04 -22.83
N MET A 282 13.39 5.02 -22.54
CA MET A 282 13.71 4.04 -21.48
C MET A 282 15.00 3.25 -21.77
N THR A 283 15.35 3.08 -23.04
CA THR A 283 16.58 2.39 -23.46
C THR A 283 17.82 3.23 -23.13
N GLU A 284 17.78 4.53 -23.45
CA GLU A 284 18.84 5.47 -23.12
C GLU A 284 19.05 5.60 -21.61
N VAL A 285 17.96 5.69 -20.82
CA VAL A 285 18.04 5.69 -19.35
C VAL A 285 18.74 4.43 -18.83
N ARG A 286 18.44 3.26 -19.40
CA ARG A 286 19.08 2.00 -18.98
C ARG A 286 20.55 1.95 -19.35
N LEU A 287 20.92 2.47 -20.53
CA LEU A 287 22.31 2.54 -20.98
C LEU A 287 23.12 3.44 -20.03
N GLU A 288 22.61 4.61 -19.75
CA GLU A 288 23.23 5.56 -18.83
C GLU A 288 23.34 5.01 -17.41
N GLN A 289 22.29 4.35 -16.91
CA GLN A 289 22.34 3.66 -15.63
C GLN A 289 23.47 2.64 -15.56
N LYS A 290 23.70 1.89 -16.64
CA LYS A 290 24.78 0.91 -16.73
C LYS A 290 26.15 1.57 -16.77
N GLN A 291 26.34 2.63 -17.55
CA GLN A 291 27.61 3.35 -17.67
C GLN A 291 28.03 4.09 -16.40
N THR A 292 27.06 4.53 -15.58
CA THR A 292 27.32 5.28 -14.34
C THR A 292 27.24 4.42 -13.07
N GLU A 293 27.03 3.12 -13.20
CA GLU A 293 26.68 2.20 -12.10
C GLU A 293 27.76 2.20 -10.99
N GLU A 294 29.03 2.08 -11.37
CA GLU A 294 30.16 2.06 -10.42
C GLU A 294 30.29 3.39 -9.67
N ASN A 295 30.23 4.52 -10.39
CA ASN A 295 30.31 5.84 -9.80
C ASN A 295 29.15 6.12 -8.83
N ARG A 296 27.94 5.69 -9.18
CA ARG A 296 26.76 5.81 -8.30
C ARG A 296 26.90 4.94 -7.06
N CYS A 297 27.42 3.72 -7.19
CA CYS A 297 27.65 2.83 -6.05
C CYS A 297 28.75 3.39 -5.11
N ASN A 298 29.84 3.92 -5.65
CA ASN A 298 30.87 4.60 -4.84
C ASN A 298 30.28 5.76 -4.04
N LYS A 299 29.48 6.61 -4.69
CA LYS A 299 28.80 7.73 -4.00
C LYS A 299 27.83 7.24 -2.93
N ALA A 300 27.10 6.16 -3.21
CA ALA A 300 26.18 5.56 -2.25
C ALA A 300 26.89 5.07 -0.97
N VAL A 301 28.05 4.41 -1.12
CA VAL A 301 28.84 3.92 0.01
C VAL A 301 29.43 5.08 0.81
N GLU A 302 29.92 6.15 0.13
CA GLU A 302 30.36 7.38 0.79
C GLU A 302 29.28 7.99 1.70
N LEU A 303 28.05 8.11 1.17
CA LEU A 303 26.90 8.70 1.87
C LEU A 303 26.43 7.86 3.08
N ALA A 304 26.55 6.54 3.01
CA ALA A 304 26.15 5.61 4.05
C ALA A 304 27.25 5.29 5.07
N LYS A 305 28.47 5.85 4.88
CA LYS A 305 29.59 5.61 5.78
C LYS A 305 29.21 5.95 7.23
N ASP A 306 29.54 5.06 8.14
CA ASP A 306 29.31 5.17 9.59
C ASP A 306 27.83 5.36 10.01
N LYS A 307 26.90 5.00 9.14
CA LYS A 307 25.45 5.08 9.42
C LYS A 307 24.79 3.71 9.37
N VAL A 308 23.73 3.54 10.15
CA VAL A 308 22.74 2.48 9.91
C VAL A 308 21.95 2.88 8.66
N SER A 309 22.03 2.10 7.60
CA SER A 309 21.50 2.52 6.29
C SER A 309 20.99 1.38 5.44
N VAL A 310 20.08 1.71 4.52
CA VAL A 310 19.62 0.79 3.48
C VAL A 310 20.00 1.33 2.10
N TYR A 311 20.64 0.48 1.30
CA TYR A 311 20.87 0.73 -0.11
C TYR A 311 19.73 0.12 -0.93
N TRP A 312 18.96 0.96 -1.59
CA TRP A 312 17.88 0.55 -2.50
C TRP A 312 18.40 0.53 -3.93
N CYS A 313 18.80 -0.64 -4.41
CA CYS A 313 19.29 -0.85 -5.77
C CYS A 313 18.19 -1.38 -6.71
N ASN A 314 18.43 -1.29 -8.02
CA ASN A 314 17.49 -1.73 -9.05
C ASN A 314 17.96 -3.00 -9.75
N THR A 315 19.27 -3.11 -9.99
CA THR A 315 19.88 -4.22 -10.75
C THR A 315 20.63 -5.16 -9.82
N ASN A 316 20.94 -6.36 -10.30
CA ASN A 316 21.81 -7.29 -9.57
C ASN A 316 23.25 -6.78 -9.57
N ASN A 317 23.68 -6.14 -10.65
CA ASN A 317 25.03 -5.61 -10.79
C ASN A 317 25.31 -4.47 -9.80
N GLU A 318 24.38 -3.52 -9.63
CA GLU A 318 24.46 -2.51 -8.56
C GLU A 318 24.60 -3.17 -7.18
N SER A 319 23.86 -4.24 -6.91
CA SER A 319 23.93 -4.98 -5.65
C SER A 319 25.31 -5.65 -5.46
N ASP A 320 25.86 -6.26 -6.53
CA ASP A 320 27.18 -6.89 -6.51
C ASP A 320 28.30 -5.87 -6.27
N ILE A 321 28.22 -4.70 -6.92
CA ILE A 321 29.20 -3.62 -6.74
C ILE A 321 29.11 -3.07 -5.31
N LEU A 322 27.91 -2.75 -4.82
CA LEU A 322 27.72 -2.28 -3.44
C LEU A 322 28.26 -3.27 -2.41
N LYS A 323 28.05 -4.57 -2.61
CA LYS A 323 28.56 -5.62 -1.72
C LYS A 323 30.10 -5.71 -1.73
N LYS A 324 30.74 -5.44 -2.89
CA LYS A 324 32.20 -5.38 -3.00
C LYS A 324 32.78 -4.14 -2.32
N LEU A 325 32.12 -2.99 -2.48
CA LEU A 325 32.58 -1.72 -1.92
C LEU A 325 32.32 -1.61 -0.41
N ASP A 326 31.23 -2.20 0.07
CA ASP A 326 30.83 -2.25 1.48
C ASP A 326 30.73 -3.70 1.98
N ASN A 327 31.87 -4.27 2.39
CA ASN A 327 31.94 -5.64 2.88
C ASN A 327 31.08 -5.91 4.13
N GLY A 328 30.79 -4.87 4.92
CA GLY A 328 29.95 -4.93 6.12
C GLY A 328 28.44 -4.93 5.82
N ALA A 329 28.03 -4.61 4.60
CA ALA A 329 26.61 -4.64 4.24
C ALA A 329 26.14 -6.06 3.96
N ILE A 330 24.91 -6.37 4.36
CA ILE A 330 24.27 -7.66 4.07
C ILE A 330 23.27 -7.48 2.93
N GLU A 331 23.27 -8.44 2.00
CA GLU A 331 22.42 -8.37 0.81
C GLU A 331 21.21 -9.30 0.90
N ILE A 332 20.05 -8.82 0.42
CA ILE A 332 18.86 -9.64 0.17
C ILE A 332 18.60 -9.70 -1.34
N ARG A 333 18.61 -10.93 -1.87
CA ARG A 333 18.32 -11.23 -3.30
C ARG A 333 16.99 -11.92 -3.49
N GLY A 334 16.40 -11.73 -4.68
CA GLY A 334 15.18 -12.44 -5.09
C GLY A 334 15.33 -13.96 -5.08
N SER A 335 16.52 -14.48 -5.42
CA SER A 335 16.85 -15.92 -5.50
C SER A 335 17.00 -16.65 -4.16
N GLN A 336 17.16 -15.90 -3.06
CA GLN A 336 17.23 -16.52 -1.72
C GLN A 336 15.89 -17.14 -1.34
N SER A 337 15.93 -18.16 -0.46
CA SER A 337 14.71 -18.73 0.10
C SER A 337 13.92 -17.69 0.93
N ILE A 338 12.67 -17.96 1.17
CA ILE A 338 11.81 -17.10 1.97
C ILE A 338 12.35 -16.96 3.39
N GLU A 339 12.77 -18.09 3.96
CA GLU A 339 13.30 -18.19 5.32
C GLU A 339 14.59 -17.35 5.47
N GLN A 340 15.50 -17.42 4.51
CA GLN A 340 16.73 -16.63 4.49
C GLN A 340 16.43 -15.12 4.43
N LYS A 341 15.46 -14.72 3.61
CA LYS A 341 15.05 -13.30 3.53
C LYS A 341 14.46 -12.82 4.86
N GLU A 342 13.60 -13.61 5.46
CA GLU A 342 12.99 -13.31 6.75
C GLU A 342 14.04 -13.17 7.86
N GLU A 343 15.00 -14.08 7.94
CA GLU A 343 16.09 -14.03 8.91
C GLU A 343 16.89 -12.73 8.80
N ILE A 344 17.31 -12.36 7.59
CA ILE A 344 18.07 -11.12 7.35
C ILE A 344 17.23 -9.89 7.71
N LEU A 345 15.96 -9.86 7.31
CA LEU A 345 15.06 -8.75 7.57
C LEU A 345 14.78 -8.58 9.08
N MET A 346 14.64 -9.67 9.80
CA MET A 346 14.49 -9.66 11.27
C MET A 346 15.79 -9.21 11.94
N ALA A 347 16.95 -9.69 11.49
CA ALA A 347 18.25 -9.29 12.01
C ALA A 347 18.47 -7.76 11.80
N PHE A 348 18.09 -7.24 10.63
CA PHE A 348 18.15 -5.79 10.39
C PHE A 348 17.16 -5.03 11.29
N ALA A 349 15.90 -5.48 11.40
CA ALA A 349 14.90 -4.84 12.23
C ALA A 349 15.28 -4.82 13.74
N ASN A 350 16.05 -5.82 14.18
CA ASN A 350 16.59 -5.91 15.56
C ASN A 350 17.92 -5.16 15.76
N GLY A 351 18.43 -4.45 14.71
CA GLY A 351 19.68 -3.69 14.79
C GLY A 351 20.97 -4.51 14.76
N GLN A 352 20.90 -5.79 14.44
CA GLN A 352 22.06 -6.69 14.34
C GLN A 352 22.86 -6.45 13.05
N ILE A 353 22.21 -5.90 12.02
CA ILE A 353 22.80 -5.52 10.74
C ILE A 353 22.80 -4.01 10.64
N GLN A 354 23.96 -3.43 10.34
CA GLN A 354 24.12 -1.98 10.22
C GLN A 354 23.75 -1.46 8.83
N ARG A 355 24.08 -2.20 7.77
CA ARG A 355 23.82 -1.81 6.39
C ARG A 355 23.19 -2.97 5.60
N LEU A 356 22.10 -2.66 4.93
CA LEU A 356 21.32 -3.61 4.15
C LEU A 356 21.31 -3.21 2.68
N ILE A 357 21.61 -4.14 1.79
CA ILE A 357 21.46 -3.98 0.33
C ILE A 357 20.23 -4.74 -0.11
N THR A 358 19.28 -4.07 -0.75
CA THR A 358 18.06 -4.71 -1.21
C THR A 358 17.39 -3.96 -2.35
N LYS A 359 16.37 -4.57 -2.94
CA LYS A 359 15.54 -3.95 -3.97
C LYS A 359 14.15 -3.60 -3.42
N PRO A 360 13.56 -2.45 -3.80
CA PRO A 360 12.21 -2.08 -3.35
C PRO A 360 11.18 -3.17 -3.57
N LYS A 361 11.23 -3.90 -4.69
CA LYS A 361 10.32 -5.00 -5.01
C LYS A 361 10.39 -6.18 -4.04
N ILE A 362 11.53 -6.40 -3.40
CA ILE A 362 11.74 -7.55 -2.51
C ILE A 362 11.27 -7.23 -1.09
N THR A 363 11.51 -6.00 -0.63
CA THR A 363 11.37 -5.66 0.78
C THR A 363 10.49 -4.44 1.04
N SER A 364 9.80 -3.91 0.01
CA SER A 364 8.96 -2.72 0.18
C SER A 364 7.71 -2.96 1.03
N PHE A 365 7.35 -4.20 1.35
CA PHE A 365 6.14 -4.51 2.13
C PHE A 365 6.45 -5.03 3.54
N GLY A 366 5.80 -4.49 4.55
CA GLY A 366 5.48 -5.12 5.83
C GLY A 366 6.38 -4.81 7.04
N LEU A 367 7.67 -4.52 6.95
CA LEU A 367 8.53 -4.43 8.12
C LEU A 367 8.75 -2.99 8.64
N ASN A 368 9.02 -2.88 9.94
CA ASN A 368 9.25 -1.63 10.64
C ASN A 368 10.75 -1.43 10.91
N TRP A 369 11.33 -0.33 10.40
CA TRP A 369 12.76 -0.05 10.54
C TRP A 369 13.02 1.33 11.18
N GLN A 370 12.29 1.66 12.27
CA GLN A 370 12.43 2.95 12.96
C GLN A 370 13.80 3.14 13.63
N HIS A 371 14.59 2.09 13.84
CA HIS A 371 15.96 2.16 14.31
C HIS A 371 16.90 2.75 13.25
N CYS A 372 16.53 2.67 11.97
CA CYS A 372 17.26 3.23 10.84
C CYS A 372 16.60 4.55 10.41
N ASN A 373 17.40 5.59 10.23
CA ASN A 373 16.93 6.90 9.80
C ASN A 373 17.66 7.44 8.56
N HIS A 374 18.42 6.58 7.91
CA HIS A 374 19.18 6.93 6.70
C HIS A 374 18.99 5.88 5.60
N SER A 375 18.93 6.32 4.36
CA SER A 375 18.81 5.42 3.22
C SER A 375 19.36 6.05 1.96
N VAL A 376 20.05 5.26 1.15
CA VAL A 376 20.49 5.65 -0.19
C VAL A 376 19.61 4.96 -1.23
N PHE A 377 19.08 5.72 -2.15
CA PHE A 377 18.11 5.26 -3.13
C PHE A 377 18.58 5.52 -4.57
N PHE A 378 18.61 4.48 -5.39
CA PHE A 378 18.75 4.62 -6.83
C PHE A 378 17.36 4.73 -7.46
N PRO A 379 16.93 5.92 -7.90
CA PRO A 379 15.56 6.16 -8.31
C PRO A 379 15.14 5.33 -9.52
N THR A 380 13.88 4.90 -9.50
CA THR A 380 13.16 4.31 -10.63
C THR A 380 11.94 5.16 -10.98
N TRP A 381 11.24 4.83 -12.06
CA TRP A 381 10.00 5.49 -12.45
C TRP A 381 8.80 5.21 -11.52
N SER A 382 8.97 4.33 -10.51
CA SER A 382 7.89 3.92 -9.61
C SER A 382 7.88 4.75 -8.33
N TYR A 383 7.00 5.73 -8.28
CA TYR A 383 6.74 6.52 -7.07
C TYR A 383 6.29 5.64 -5.89
N GLU A 384 5.40 4.67 -6.13
CA GLU A 384 4.91 3.77 -5.09
C GLU A 384 6.04 2.99 -4.40
N GLN A 385 6.99 2.45 -5.17
CA GLN A 385 8.14 1.74 -4.60
C GLN A 385 9.01 2.65 -3.71
N MET A 386 9.26 3.88 -4.16
CA MET A 386 9.98 4.86 -3.37
C MET A 386 9.19 5.24 -2.10
N TYR A 387 7.90 5.51 -2.23
CA TYR A 387 7.03 5.84 -1.10
C TYR A 387 7.03 4.71 -0.07
N GLN A 388 6.80 3.48 -0.48
CA GLN A 388 6.80 2.31 0.41
C GLN A 388 8.17 2.11 1.08
N ALA A 389 9.28 2.32 0.37
CA ALA A 389 10.63 2.25 0.93
C ALA A 389 10.86 3.32 2.01
N VAL A 390 10.52 4.58 1.73
CA VAL A 390 10.65 5.70 2.69
C VAL A 390 9.81 5.46 3.95
N ARG A 391 8.59 4.95 3.78
CA ARG A 391 7.66 4.69 4.89
C ARG A 391 8.05 3.50 5.78
N ARG A 392 9.17 2.82 5.52
CA ARG A 392 9.82 1.87 6.43
C ARG A 392 10.49 2.58 7.61
N PHE A 393 11.08 3.73 7.33
CA PHE A 393 11.83 4.55 8.27
C PHE A 393 10.98 5.68 8.84
N TRP A 394 10.32 6.42 7.96
CA TRP A 394 9.54 7.62 8.28
C TRP A 394 8.09 7.26 8.59
N ARG A 395 7.87 6.79 9.80
CA ARG A 395 6.57 6.30 10.29
C ARG A 395 6.42 6.50 11.78
N PHE A 396 5.24 6.25 12.32
CA PHE A 396 4.96 6.30 13.75
C PHE A 396 6.03 5.55 14.55
N GLY A 397 6.54 6.21 15.60
CA GLY A 397 7.63 5.68 16.45
C GLY A 397 9.04 6.08 16.00
N GLN A 398 9.24 6.70 14.84
CA GLN A 398 10.51 7.30 14.46
C GLN A 398 10.76 8.57 15.28
N LYS A 399 11.94 8.68 15.90
CA LYS A 399 12.32 9.81 16.75
C LYS A 399 13.35 10.74 16.10
N ASN A 400 14.06 10.23 15.09
CA ASN A 400 15.17 10.94 14.45
C ASN A 400 14.75 11.53 13.11
N VAL A 401 15.40 12.61 12.68
CA VAL A 401 15.28 13.13 11.32
C VAL A 401 15.64 12.02 10.34
N VAL A 402 14.77 11.76 9.37
CA VAL A 402 15.01 10.75 8.32
C VAL A 402 15.61 11.42 7.10
N THR A 403 16.73 10.88 6.63
CA THR A 403 17.43 11.36 5.43
C THR A 403 17.40 10.29 4.34
N ILE A 404 16.95 10.68 3.17
CA ILE A 404 16.95 9.87 1.96
C ILE A 404 17.85 10.54 0.93
N ASP A 405 18.97 9.92 0.62
CA ASP A 405 19.89 10.38 -0.39
C ASP A 405 19.60 9.66 -1.72
N ARG A 406 19.11 10.40 -2.71
CA ARG A 406 18.87 9.87 -4.07
C ARG A 406 20.13 10.07 -4.89
N VAL A 407 20.72 8.99 -5.41
CA VAL A 407 21.92 9.04 -6.26
C VAL A 407 21.53 8.78 -7.71
N ILE A 408 21.77 9.76 -8.56
CA ILE A 408 21.41 9.78 -9.98
C ILE A 408 22.61 10.18 -10.84
N SER A 409 22.52 9.89 -12.14
CA SER A 409 23.40 10.47 -13.15
C SER A 409 22.77 11.71 -13.79
N ASP A 410 23.56 12.49 -14.49
CA ASP A 410 23.13 13.75 -15.15
C ASP A 410 21.91 13.58 -16.06
N GLY A 411 21.83 12.47 -16.83
CA GLY A 411 20.71 12.22 -17.75
C GLY A 411 19.44 11.70 -17.08
N GLN A 412 19.50 11.34 -15.78
CA GLN A 412 18.35 10.81 -15.03
C GLN A 412 17.47 11.88 -14.39
N GLN A 413 17.72 13.17 -14.62
CA GLN A 413 16.90 14.25 -14.04
C GLN A 413 15.42 14.08 -14.32
N ARG A 414 15.03 13.60 -15.51
CA ARG A 414 13.63 13.32 -15.86
C ARG A 414 12.98 12.25 -14.99
N VAL A 415 13.74 11.30 -14.46
CA VAL A 415 13.24 10.28 -13.53
C VAL A 415 12.81 10.96 -12.23
N ILE A 416 13.65 11.87 -11.71
CA ILE A 416 13.34 12.67 -10.52
C ILE A 416 12.12 13.56 -10.74
N ASP A 417 12.10 14.31 -11.84
CA ASP A 417 10.97 15.19 -12.18
C ASP A 417 9.65 14.40 -12.26
N SER A 418 9.70 13.21 -12.89
CA SER A 418 8.54 12.31 -12.96
C SER A 418 8.11 11.78 -11.59
N LEU A 419 9.06 11.41 -10.73
CA LEU A 419 8.76 10.97 -9.37
C LEU A 419 8.11 12.08 -8.55
N ASP A 420 8.65 13.30 -8.63
CA ASP A 420 8.15 14.46 -7.89
C ASP A 420 6.76 14.88 -8.39
N GLN A 421 6.50 14.81 -9.70
CA GLN A 421 5.17 15.03 -10.27
C GLN A 421 4.17 13.97 -9.79
N LYS A 422 4.54 12.69 -9.80
CA LYS A 422 3.70 11.59 -9.29
C LYS A 422 3.46 11.72 -7.80
N HIS A 423 4.45 12.17 -7.05
CA HIS A 423 4.31 12.46 -5.61
C HIS A 423 3.26 13.55 -5.37
N LYS A 424 3.38 14.69 -6.06
CA LYS A 424 2.41 15.79 -5.96
C LYS A 424 1.00 15.31 -6.36
N LYS A 425 0.89 14.58 -7.47
CA LYS A 425 -0.40 14.04 -7.92
C LYS A 425 -0.99 13.07 -6.89
N SER A 426 -0.21 12.14 -6.34
CA SER A 426 -0.67 11.18 -5.33
C SER A 426 -1.15 11.88 -4.05
N ILE A 427 -0.43 12.92 -3.59
CA ILE A 427 -0.86 13.74 -2.45
C ILE A 427 -2.19 14.41 -2.75
N MET A 428 -2.33 15.10 -3.89
CA MET A 428 -3.57 15.79 -4.28
C MET A 428 -4.75 14.82 -4.39
N LEU A 429 -4.55 13.64 -5.00
CA LEU A 429 -5.58 12.61 -5.10
C LEU A 429 -6.04 12.15 -3.72
N TYR A 430 -5.08 11.87 -2.83
CA TYR A 430 -5.39 11.41 -1.48
C TYR A 430 -6.07 12.50 -0.64
N GLU A 431 -5.61 13.75 -0.71
CA GLU A 431 -6.22 14.89 0.00
C GLU A 431 -7.65 15.16 -0.50
N ASN A 432 -7.87 15.07 -1.81
CA ASN A 432 -9.21 15.18 -2.38
C ASN A 432 -10.12 14.04 -1.89
N LEU A 433 -9.61 12.81 -1.83
CA LEU A 433 -10.35 11.68 -1.29
C LEU A 433 -10.70 11.91 0.19
N VAL A 434 -9.73 12.26 1.03
CA VAL A 434 -9.96 12.51 2.47
C VAL A 434 -10.97 13.64 2.64
N LYS A 435 -10.78 14.77 1.97
CA LYS A 435 -11.67 15.94 2.07
C LYS A 435 -13.11 15.61 1.66
N ASN A 436 -13.29 14.96 0.51
CA ASN A 436 -14.62 14.72 -0.04
C ASN A 436 -15.32 13.52 0.61
N VAL A 437 -14.56 12.49 0.98
CA VAL A 437 -15.08 11.30 1.69
C VAL A 437 -15.47 11.68 3.12
N ASN A 438 -14.67 12.49 3.81
CA ASN A 438 -14.93 12.86 5.21
C ASN A 438 -15.85 14.07 5.36
N SER A 439 -16.18 14.81 4.31
CA SER A 439 -17.14 15.93 4.39
C SER A 439 -18.55 15.50 4.87
N SER A 440 -18.96 14.28 4.51
CA SER A 440 -20.20 13.66 5.05
C SER A 440 -20.04 13.06 6.44
N PHE A 441 -18.82 13.01 6.97
CA PHE A 441 -18.48 12.43 8.25
C PHE A 441 -18.84 13.35 9.42
N THR A 442 -18.73 14.66 9.22
CA THR A 442 -19.07 15.67 10.26
C THR A 442 -20.54 15.58 10.66
N ASP A 443 -21.41 15.22 9.73
CA ASP A 443 -22.84 15.06 9.98
C ASP A 443 -23.12 13.74 10.72
N SER A 444 -22.50 12.63 10.34
CA SER A 444 -22.67 11.35 11.04
C SER A 444 -22.03 11.33 12.44
N LYS A 445 -20.99 12.15 12.69
CA LYS A 445 -20.38 12.30 14.02
C LYS A 445 -21.27 13.11 14.96
N LYS A 446 -22.00 14.09 14.46
CA LYS A 446 -23.02 14.82 15.25
C LYS A 446 -24.13 13.87 15.68
N GLU A 447 -24.60 13.00 14.80
CA GLU A 447 -25.59 11.96 15.14
C GLU A 447 -25.04 10.93 16.13
N PHE A 448 -23.80 10.49 15.98
CA PHE A 448 -23.14 9.56 16.90
C PHE A 448 -22.95 10.17 18.30
N ASN A 449 -22.49 11.42 18.39
CA ASN A 449 -22.33 12.13 19.66
C ASN A 449 -23.68 12.48 20.33
N GLN A 450 -24.75 12.65 19.54
CA GLN A 450 -26.11 12.87 20.10
C GLN A 450 -26.71 11.59 20.69
N SER A 451 -26.30 10.41 20.19
CA SER A 451 -26.77 9.12 20.74
C SER A 451 -26.13 8.73 22.09
N ILE A 452 -25.11 9.47 22.56
CA ILE A 452 -24.47 9.31 23.88
C ILE A 452 -25.07 10.29 24.92
N ILE A 453 -26.26 10.80 24.72
CA ILE A 453 -26.97 11.53 25.76
C ILE A 453 -27.37 10.50 26.82
N LYS A 454 -26.64 10.50 27.95
CA LYS A 454 -27.03 9.72 29.13
C LYS A 454 -28.48 10.07 29.51
N PRO A 455 -29.37 9.09 29.69
CA PRO A 455 -30.67 9.37 30.23
C PRO A 455 -30.54 10.11 31.58
N SER A 456 -31.35 11.12 31.78
CA SER A 456 -31.33 11.99 32.99
C SER A 456 -31.71 11.31 34.29
N PHE A 457 -31.81 9.99 34.33
CA PHE A 457 -32.20 9.17 35.49
C PHE A 457 -31.13 8.12 35.89
N LEU A 458 -29.85 8.31 35.46
CA LEU A 458 -28.69 7.60 36.02
C LEU A 458 -27.75 8.53 36.72
#